data_a3f7dadecf0c2c4be16401bf002df7ee
#
_entry.id   a3f7dadecf0c2c4be16401bf002df7ee
#
_cell.length_a   1.000
_cell.length_b   1.000
_cell.length_c   1.000
_cell.angle_alpha   90.00
_cell.angle_beta   90.00
_cell.angle_gamma   90.00
#
_symmetry.space_group_name_H-M   'P 1'
#
loop_
_entity.id
_entity.type
_entity.pdbx_description
1 polymer ?
#
loop_
_entity_poly.entity_id
_entity_poly.type
_entity_poly.pdbx_seq_one_letter_code
_entity_poly.pdbx_strand_id
1 'polypeptide(L)'
;AEGVPVAILGAPNRGKSTLLNALLREDRAIVSDTPGTTRDTLEEVLTLEGIRFRFIDTAGLRETEDNIEAEGIRRAWAKAASARFVLYLLDARDLQDEAGLQQAEQEVTAAADQLTAAAQEVGEPAGTLLVLVNKTDLAPAPANWCPEGAEEVLHISAEERQGLEHVEQRLGRDYR
;
A
#
# COMPACT_ATOMS: atom_id res chain seq x y z
N ALA A 1 8.53 -8.28 16.76
CA ALA A 1 8.60 -7.05 17.38
C ALA A 1 9.47 -6.06 16.60
N GLU A 2 9.56 -6.28 15.30
CA GLU A 2 10.39 -5.42 14.46
C GLU A 2 9.60 -4.31 13.82
N GLY A 3 8.36 -4.09 14.24
CA GLY A 3 7.61 -2.98 13.74
C GLY A 3 6.19 -3.36 13.36
N VAL A 4 5.41 -2.34 13.03
CA VAL A 4 4.03 -2.50 12.63
C VAL A 4 4.00 -3.00 11.18
N PRO A 5 3.37 -4.16 10.92
CA PRO A 5 3.39 -4.70 9.56
C PRO A 5 2.44 -3.96 8.63
N VAL A 6 2.93 -3.60 7.46
CA VAL A 6 2.19 -2.88 6.43
C VAL A 6 2.37 -3.59 5.10
N ALA A 7 1.29 -3.72 4.35
CA ALA A 7 1.33 -4.30 3.00
C ALA A 7 0.91 -3.25 1.99
N ILE A 8 1.51 -3.30 0.80
CA ILE A 8 1.13 -2.42 -0.31
C ILE A 8 0.57 -3.31 -1.41
N LEU A 9 -0.66 -3.07 -1.79
CA LEU A 9 -1.36 -3.88 -2.78
C LEU A 9 -2.01 -3.00 -3.84
N GLY A 10 -2.44 -3.62 -4.92
CA GLY A 10 -3.09 -2.94 -6.03
C GLY A 10 -2.77 -3.65 -7.32
N ALA A 11 -3.51 -3.32 -8.37
CA ALA A 11 -3.26 -3.88 -9.68
C ALA A 11 -1.90 -3.44 -10.21
N PRO A 12 -1.37 -4.11 -11.23
CA PRO A 12 -0.08 -3.71 -11.79
C PRO A 12 -0.08 -2.27 -12.31
N ASN A 13 1.09 -1.66 -12.30
CA ASN A 13 1.32 -0.34 -12.89
C ASN A 13 0.61 0.79 -12.15
N ARG A 14 0.35 0.61 -10.87
CA ARG A 14 -0.24 1.68 -10.06
C ARG A 14 0.78 2.39 -9.19
N GLY A 15 2.06 1.99 -9.28
CA GLY A 15 3.11 2.71 -8.59
C GLY A 15 3.45 2.19 -7.21
N LYS A 16 3.22 0.90 -6.97
CA LYS A 16 3.50 0.32 -5.65
C LYS A 16 4.98 0.42 -5.30
N SER A 17 5.85 0.03 -6.21
CA SER A 17 7.28 0.10 -5.93
C SER A 17 7.77 1.54 -5.88
N THR A 18 7.19 2.42 -6.69
CA THR A 18 7.53 3.84 -6.63
C THR A 18 7.18 4.42 -5.27
N LEU A 19 6.01 4.03 -4.74
CA LEU A 19 5.62 4.49 -3.41
C LEU A 19 6.58 3.99 -2.34
N LEU A 20 6.92 2.71 -2.39
CA LEU A 20 7.83 2.16 -1.40
C LEU A 20 9.18 2.88 -1.46
N ASN A 21 9.70 3.08 -2.67
CA ASN A 21 10.98 3.76 -2.81
C ASN A 21 10.91 5.20 -2.33
N ALA A 22 9.79 5.87 -2.56
CA ALA A 22 9.63 7.24 -2.09
C ALA A 22 9.62 7.30 -0.56
N LEU A 23 8.94 6.35 0.07
CA LEU A 23 8.90 6.30 1.53
C LEU A 23 10.28 5.95 2.10
N LEU A 24 11.01 5.07 1.43
CA LEU A 24 12.35 4.73 1.86
C LEU A 24 13.27 5.94 1.82
N ARG A 25 13.13 6.78 0.80
CA ARG A 25 13.95 7.97 0.69
C ARG A 25 13.62 9.00 1.77
N GLU A 26 12.35 9.09 2.14
CA GLU A 26 11.96 10.03 3.19
C GLU A 26 12.54 9.63 4.53
N ASP A 27 12.59 8.34 4.80
CA ASP A 27 13.06 7.86 6.08
C ASP A 27 14.59 7.87 6.15
N ARG A 28 15.24 7.55 5.04
CA ARG A 28 16.66 7.31 5.08
C ARG A 28 17.47 8.53 4.66
N ALA A 29 18.01 9.18 5.63
CA ALA A 29 19.02 10.18 5.35
C ALA A 29 20.30 9.52 4.88
N ILE A 30 20.57 8.31 5.35
CA ILE A 30 21.79 7.61 5.02
C ILE A 30 21.43 6.21 4.58
N VAL A 31 21.83 5.90 3.37
CA VAL A 31 21.64 4.57 2.86
C VAL A 31 22.91 3.80 3.04
N SER A 32 22.84 2.79 3.85
CA SER A 32 23.95 1.89 3.99
C SER A 32 23.71 0.71 3.08
N ASP A 33 24.27 0.77 1.92
CA ASP A 33 24.12 -0.32 0.97
C ASP A 33 25.21 -1.33 1.24
N THR A 34 24.88 -2.31 2.03
CA THR A 34 25.77 -3.44 2.16
C THR A 34 25.40 -4.39 1.04
N PRO A 35 26.28 -4.61 0.07
CA PRO A 35 25.95 -5.46 -1.05
C PRO A 35 25.58 -6.86 -0.60
N GLY A 36 24.51 -7.36 -1.18
CA GLY A 36 24.11 -8.72 -0.95
C GLY A 36 23.21 -8.94 0.23
N THR A 37 23.00 -7.96 1.08
CA THR A 37 22.18 -8.16 2.27
C THR A 37 20.70 -7.98 2.00
N THR A 38 20.35 -7.12 1.04
CA THR A 38 18.94 -6.79 0.82
C THR A 38 18.24 -7.74 -0.13
N ARG A 39 18.99 -8.58 -0.81
CA ARG A 39 18.39 -9.47 -1.80
C ARG A 39 17.51 -10.53 -1.19
N ASP A 40 17.90 -11.01 -0.03
CA ASP A 40 17.16 -12.06 0.64
C ASP A 40 16.13 -11.52 1.59
N THR A 41 16.04 -10.20 1.71
CA THR A 41 15.10 -9.57 2.61
C THR A 41 13.79 -9.34 1.90
N LEU A 42 12.74 -9.94 2.40
CA LEU A 42 11.40 -9.76 1.87
C LEU A 42 10.67 -8.62 2.55
N GLU A 43 11.37 -7.88 3.41
CA GLU A 43 10.76 -6.84 4.21
C GLU A 43 11.67 -5.63 4.26
N GLU A 44 11.06 -4.47 4.34
CA GLU A 44 11.78 -3.21 4.57
C GLU A 44 11.23 -2.60 5.83
N VAL A 45 12.12 -2.06 6.65
CA VAL A 45 11.74 -1.42 7.90
C VAL A 45 11.99 0.07 7.78
N LEU A 46 10.97 0.86 8.08
CA LEU A 46 11.03 2.31 8.05
C LEU A 46 10.59 2.87 9.39
N THR A 47 11.22 3.98 9.79
CA THR A 47 10.75 4.72 10.95
C THR A 47 10.04 5.96 10.46
N LEU A 48 8.73 5.99 10.64
CA LEU A 48 7.90 7.12 10.23
C LEU A 48 7.24 7.70 11.46
N GLU A 49 7.35 9.01 11.65
CA GLU A 49 6.76 9.68 12.81
C GLU A 49 7.23 9.06 14.12
N GLY A 50 8.46 8.57 14.14
CA GLY A 50 9.03 7.97 15.35
C GLY A 50 8.60 6.54 15.60
N ILE A 51 7.81 5.96 14.73
CA ILE A 51 7.29 4.61 14.87
C ILE A 51 7.87 3.72 13.79
N ARG A 52 8.26 2.51 14.18
CA ARG A 52 8.85 1.59 13.24
C ARG A 52 7.76 0.80 12.51
N PHE A 53 7.80 0.86 11.21
CA PHE A 53 6.87 0.11 10.35
C PHE A 53 7.66 -0.89 9.52
N ARG A 54 7.09 -2.06 9.34
CA ARG A 54 7.71 -3.14 8.62
C ARG A 54 6.87 -3.43 7.38
N PHE A 55 7.40 -3.09 6.20
CA PHE A 55 6.69 -3.31 4.94
C PHE A 55 6.98 -4.73 4.48
N ILE A 56 5.96 -5.54 4.43
CA ILE A 56 6.11 -6.97 4.18
C ILE A 56 5.97 -7.28 2.70
N ASP A 57 6.57 -8.40 2.29
CA ASP A 57 6.49 -8.92 0.92
C ASP A 57 6.94 -7.91 -0.12
N THR A 58 8.00 -7.16 0.19
CA THR A 58 8.48 -6.12 -0.71
C THR A 58 9.17 -6.70 -1.95
N ALA A 59 9.59 -7.96 -1.90
CA ALA A 59 10.20 -8.58 -3.07
C ALA A 59 9.21 -8.61 -4.24
N GLY A 60 7.94 -8.86 -3.95
CA GLY A 60 6.93 -8.86 -5.00
C GLY A 60 6.72 -7.51 -5.63
N LEU A 61 7.02 -6.43 -4.89
CA LEU A 61 6.87 -5.09 -5.42
C LEU A 61 8.01 -4.73 -6.38
N ARG A 62 9.15 -5.38 -6.24
CA ARG A 62 10.32 -5.06 -7.06
C ARG A 62 10.41 -5.90 -8.30
N GLU A 63 9.62 -6.95 -8.38
CA GLU A 63 9.57 -7.75 -9.57
C GLU A 63 8.63 -7.12 -10.58
N THR A 64 8.68 -7.63 -11.80
CA THR A 64 7.87 -7.07 -12.87
C THR A 64 6.40 -7.17 -12.50
N GLU A 65 5.76 -6.02 -12.40
CA GLU A 65 4.34 -5.98 -12.12
C GLU A 65 3.52 -6.54 -13.28
N ASP A 66 4.17 -6.84 -14.38
CA ASP A 66 3.49 -7.34 -15.57
C ASP A 66 3.16 -8.82 -15.50
N ASN A 67 3.75 -9.55 -14.56
CA ASN A 67 3.62 -11.00 -14.52
C ASN A 67 2.92 -11.46 -13.25
N ILE A 68 1.82 -10.82 -12.91
CA ILE A 68 1.06 -11.23 -11.75
C ILE A 68 0.07 -12.31 -12.17
N GLU A 69 0.31 -13.50 -11.68
CA GLU A 69 -0.60 -14.62 -11.91
C GLU A 69 -1.57 -14.75 -10.76
N ALA A 70 -2.63 -15.50 -10.99
CA ALA A 70 -3.66 -15.67 -9.96
C ALA A 70 -3.08 -16.19 -8.66
N GLU A 71 -2.07 -17.05 -8.76
CA GLU A 71 -1.44 -17.59 -7.56
C GLU A 71 -0.64 -16.55 -6.82
N GLY A 72 0.01 -15.64 -7.55
CA GLY A 72 0.72 -14.54 -6.92
C GLY A 72 -0.22 -13.60 -6.20
N ILE A 73 -1.40 -13.37 -6.77
CA ILE A 73 -2.40 -12.54 -6.12
C ILE A 73 -2.87 -13.18 -4.83
N ARG A 74 -3.11 -14.49 -4.86
CA ARG A 74 -3.54 -15.20 -3.66
C ARG A 74 -2.50 -15.13 -2.57
N ARG A 75 -1.22 -15.26 -2.93
CA ARG A 75 -0.16 -15.19 -1.94
C ARG A 75 -0.06 -13.80 -1.34
N ALA A 76 -0.28 -12.77 -2.16
CA ALA A 76 -0.25 -11.41 -1.66
C ALA A 76 -1.33 -11.20 -0.60
N TRP A 77 -2.54 -11.69 -0.85
CA TRP A 77 -3.61 -11.56 0.14
C TRP A 77 -3.31 -12.35 1.39
N ALA A 78 -2.75 -13.56 1.24
CA ALA A 78 -2.42 -14.37 2.40
C ALA A 78 -1.37 -13.68 3.27
N LYS A 79 -0.39 -13.04 2.65
CA LYS A 79 0.62 -12.30 3.42
C LYS A 79 0.04 -11.04 4.03
N ALA A 80 -0.85 -10.37 3.33
CA ALA A 80 -1.49 -9.17 3.86
C ALA A 80 -2.40 -9.47 5.04
N ALA A 81 -2.79 -10.73 5.22
CA ALA A 81 -3.67 -11.09 6.33
C ALA A 81 -3.08 -10.74 7.69
N SER A 82 -1.75 -10.73 7.80
CA SER A 82 -1.09 -10.37 9.06
C SER A 82 -0.70 -8.91 9.13
N ALA A 83 -1.01 -8.11 8.12
CA ALA A 83 -0.66 -6.70 8.13
C ALA A 83 -1.63 -5.92 8.99
N ARG A 84 -1.11 -4.92 9.68
CA ARG A 84 -1.94 -3.99 10.46
C ARG A 84 -2.59 -2.97 9.53
N PHE A 85 -1.87 -2.57 8.50
CA PHE A 85 -2.37 -1.64 7.48
C PHE A 85 -2.15 -2.24 6.11
N VAL A 86 -3.14 -2.07 5.25
CA VAL A 86 -3.01 -2.42 3.84
C VAL A 86 -3.20 -1.13 3.06
N LEU A 87 -2.17 -0.75 2.32
CA LEU A 87 -2.21 0.43 1.46
C LEU A 87 -2.58 -0.05 0.06
N TYR A 88 -3.82 0.25 -0.33
CA TYR A 88 -4.34 -0.23 -1.60
C TYR A 88 -4.29 0.92 -2.61
N LEU A 89 -3.53 0.75 -3.67
CA LEU A 89 -3.28 1.83 -4.62
C LEU A 89 -4.27 1.80 -5.77
N LEU A 90 -4.79 2.97 -6.07
CA LEU A 90 -5.58 3.24 -7.28
C LEU A 90 -4.86 4.29 -8.10
N ASP A 91 -5.15 4.33 -9.40
CA ASP A 91 -4.59 5.31 -10.31
C ASP A 91 -5.61 6.42 -10.52
N ALA A 92 -5.22 7.66 -10.24
CA ALA A 92 -6.15 8.78 -10.35
C ALA A 92 -6.77 8.88 -11.74
N ARG A 93 -6.03 8.48 -12.77
CA ARG A 93 -6.54 8.56 -14.14
C ARG A 93 -7.75 7.68 -14.36
N ASP A 94 -7.92 6.64 -13.55
CA ASP A 94 -9.05 5.73 -13.67
C ASP A 94 -10.29 6.24 -12.94
N LEU A 95 -10.21 7.38 -12.28
CA LEU A 95 -11.27 7.87 -11.41
C LEU A 95 -11.86 9.18 -11.93
N GLN A 96 -11.89 9.38 -13.25
CA GLN A 96 -12.28 10.63 -13.83
C GLN A 96 -13.76 10.71 -14.22
N ASP A 97 -14.42 9.55 -14.30
CA ASP A 97 -15.82 9.53 -14.64
C ASP A 97 -16.57 8.57 -13.73
N GLU A 98 -17.89 8.56 -13.88
CA GLU A 98 -18.71 7.77 -12.98
C GLU A 98 -18.46 6.27 -13.13
N ALA A 99 -18.25 5.83 -14.37
CA ALA A 99 -17.99 4.40 -14.59
C ALA A 99 -16.68 3.97 -13.92
N GLY A 100 -15.65 4.80 -14.03
CA GLY A 100 -14.39 4.50 -13.36
C GLY A 100 -14.51 4.49 -11.85
N LEU A 101 -15.28 5.43 -11.30
CA LEU A 101 -15.49 5.46 -9.86
C LEU A 101 -16.24 4.22 -9.38
N GLN A 102 -17.26 3.80 -10.12
CA GLN A 102 -18.01 2.62 -9.74
C GLN A 102 -17.14 1.37 -9.80
N GLN A 103 -16.32 1.26 -10.82
CA GLN A 103 -15.43 0.11 -10.94
C GLN A 103 -14.42 0.09 -9.80
N ALA A 104 -13.90 1.26 -9.43
CA ALA A 104 -12.96 1.33 -8.32
C ALA A 104 -13.64 0.98 -7.00
N GLU A 105 -14.89 1.41 -6.81
CA GLU A 105 -15.62 1.05 -5.61
C GLU A 105 -15.80 -0.45 -5.48
N GLN A 106 -16.14 -1.10 -6.60
CA GLN A 106 -16.27 -2.54 -6.59
C GLN A 106 -14.95 -3.22 -6.29
N GLU A 107 -13.87 -2.69 -6.85
CA GLU A 107 -12.55 -3.26 -6.63
C GLU A 107 -12.14 -3.13 -5.17
N VAL A 108 -12.38 -1.99 -4.55
CA VAL A 108 -12.01 -1.77 -3.15
C VAL A 108 -12.84 -2.64 -2.24
N THR A 109 -14.15 -2.74 -2.50
CA THR A 109 -15.01 -3.60 -1.68
C THR A 109 -14.57 -5.05 -1.78
N ALA A 110 -14.23 -5.51 -2.98
CA ALA A 110 -13.74 -6.86 -3.16
C ALA A 110 -12.42 -7.08 -2.43
N ALA A 111 -11.54 -6.07 -2.46
CA ALA A 111 -10.28 -6.15 -1.76
C ALA A 111 -10.50 -6.27 -0.25
N ALA A 112 -11.42 -5.47 0.28
CA ALA A 112 -11.71 -5.54 1.71
C ALA A 112 -12.28 -6.91 2.09
N ASP A 113 -13.14 -7.48 1.23
CA ASP A 113 -13.68 -8.80 1.50
C ASP A 113 -12.60 -9.86 1.48
N GLN A 114 -11.67 -9.76 0.54
CA GLN A 114 -10.56 -10.71 0.47
C GLN A 114 -9.65 -10.60 1.69
N LEU A 115 -9.40 -9.39 2.13
CA LEU A 115 -8.58 -9.18 3.31
C LEU A 115 -9.25 -9.79 4.54
N THR A 116 -10.54 -9.56 4.69
CA THR A 116 -11.28 -10.12 5.81
C THR A 116 -11.25 -11.65 5.79
N ALA A 117 -11.46 -12.23 4.61
CA ALA A 117 -11.46 -13.70 4.50
C ALA A 117 -10.08 -14.26 4.81
N ALA A 118 -9.03 -13.62 4.31
CA ALA A 118 -7.67 -14.10 4.56
C ALA A 118 -7.33 -14.00 6.03
N ALA A 119 -7.75 -12.92 6.69
CA ALA A 119 -7.49 -12.76 8.12
C ALA A 119 -8.21 -13.83 8.93
N GLN A 120 -9.43 -14.15 8.54
CA GLN A 120 -10.18 -15.19 9.25
C GLN A 120 -9.52 -16.54 9.12
N GLU A 121 -8.92 -16.83 7.98
CA GLU A 121 -8.24 -18.10 7.79
C GLU A 121 -7.07 -18.29 8.73
N VAL A 122 -6.39 -17.22 9.08
CA VAL A 122 -5.22 -17.32 9.98
C VAL A 122 -5.58 -16.91 11.40
N GLY A 123 -6.86 -16.62 11.68
CA GLY A 123 -7.27 -16.30 13.04
C GLY A 123 -6.85 -14.94 13.53
N GLU A 124 -6.64 -13.99 12.61
CA GLU A 124 -6.21 -12.64 12.95
C GLU A 124 -7.31 -11.64 12.63
N PRO A 125 -7.36 -10.52 13.35
CA PRO A 125 -8.27 -9.45 12.95
C PRO A 125 -7.77 -8.82 11.66
N ALA A 126 -8.72 -8.45 10.79
CA ALA A 126 -8.36 -7.80 9.54
C ALA A 126 -7.72 -6.45 9.81
N GLY A 127 -6.69 -6.12 9.04
CA GLY A 127 -6.03 -4.84 9.16
C GLY A 127 -6.87 -3.71 8.60
N THR A 128 -6.37 -2.49 8.80
CA THR A 128 -7.02 -1.29 8.28
C THR A 128 -6.68 -1.12 6.81
N LEU A 129 -7.70 -1.00 5.97
CA LEU A 129 -7.50 -0.81 4.53
C LEU A 129 -7.55 0.69 4.23
N LEU A 130 -6.43 1.20 3.76
CA LEU A 130 -6.31 2.61 3.35
C LEU A 130 -6.17 2.64 1.84
N VAL A 131 -6.99 3.46 1.18
CA VAL A 131 -6.91 3.62 -0.26
C VAL A 131 -6.03 4.82 -0.55
N LEU A 132 -5.02 4.61 -1.39
CA LEU A 132 -4.14 5.69 -1.83
C LEU A 132 -4.40 5.94 -3.32
N VAL A 133 -4.96 7.10 -3.63
CA VAL A 133 -5.13 7.51 -5.02
C VAL A 133 -3.82 8.12 -5.46
N ASN A 134 -3.11 7.38 -6.29
CA ASN A 134 -1.77 7.75 -6.73
C ASN A 134 -1.84 8.43 -8.10
N LYS A 135 -0.73 9.06 -8.47
CA LYS A 135 -0.57 9.73 -9.75
C LYS A 135 -1.47 10.95 -9.89
N THR A 136 -1.66 11.66 -8.76
CA THR A 136 -2.47 12.86 -8.78
C THR A 136 -1.80 14.00 -9.54
N ASP A 137 -0.54 13.82 -9.91
CA ASP A 137 0.14 14.75 -10.81
C ASP A 137 -0.36 14.60 -12.25
N LEU A 138 -0.98 13.47 -12.57
CA LEU A 138 -1.47 13.19 -13.93
C LEU A 138 -2.96 13.45 -14.07
N ALA A 139 -3.72 13.38 -13.00
CA ALA A 139 -5.16 13.59 -13.03
C ALA A 139 -5.65 13.91 -11.63
N PRO A 140 -6.72 14.69 -11.48
CA PRO A 140 -7.21 15.04 -10.16
C PRO A 140 -7.86 13.85 -9.46
N ALA A 141 -7.69 13.78 -8.14
CA ALA A 141 -8.35 12.77 -7.34
C ALA A 141 -9.77 13.23 -7.02
N PRO A 142 -10.72 12.29 -6.89
CA PRO A 142 -12.10 12.67 -6.57
C PRO A 142 -12.20 13.17 -5.15
N ALA A 143 -12.87 14.29 -4.97
CA ALA A 143 -13.07 14.88 -3.66
C ALA A 143 -14.16 14.13 -2.91
N ASN A 144 -13.96 13.97 -1.60
CA ASN A 144 -14.98 13.42 -0.70
C ASN A 144 -15.47 12.03 -1.13
N TRP A 145 -14.59 11.25 -1.73
CA TRP A 145 -14.92 9.91 -2.21
C TRP A 145 -14.23 8.89 -1.32
N CYS A 146 -15.01 7.99 -0.74
CA CYS A 146 -14.46 6.95 0.09
C CYS A 146 -15.30 5.69 -0.11
N PRO A 147 -14.80 4.72 -0.88
CA PRO A 147 -15.59 3.53 -1.15
C PRO A 147 -15.75 2.67 0.09
N GLU A 148 -16.81 1.88 0.07
CA GLU A 148 -17.10 0.99 1.18
C GLU A 148 -15.99 -0.03 1.31
N GLY A 149 -15.55 -0.25 2.55
CA GLY A 149 -14.45 -1.16 2.84
C GLY A 149 -13.15 -0.43 3.12
N ALA A 150 -13.02 0.82 2.66
CA ALA A 150 -11.84 1.62 2.94
C ALA A 150 -12.06 2.43 4.21
N GLU A 151 -11.04 2.46 5.05
CA GLU A 151 -11.11 3.28 6.25
C GLU A 151 -10.95 4.75 5.90
N GLU A 152 -10.09 5.03 4.92
CA GLU A 152 -9.78 6.39 4.53
C GLU A 152 -9.20 6.38 3.13
N VAL A 153 -9.33 7.51 2.43
CA VAL A 153 -8.73 7.69 1.11
C VAL A 153 -7.75 8.85 1.19
N LEU A 154 -6.52 8.60 0.75
CA LEU A 154 -5.47 9.62 0.72
C LEU A 154 -5.06 9.86 -0.73
N HIS A 155 -4.69 11.08 -1.03
CA HIS A 155 -4.31 11.49 -2.39
C HIS A 155 -2.80 11.73 -2.43
N ILE A 156 -2.12 11.07 -3.35
CA ILE A 156 -0.66 11.17 -3.41
C ILE A 156 -0.18 11.21 -4.85
N SER A 157 1.07 11.61 -4.99
CA SER A 157 1.85 11.38 -6.18
C SER A 157 3.19 10.84 -5.72
N ALA A 158 3.37 9.53 -5.81
CA ALA A 158 4.63 8.93 -5.38
C ALA A 158 5.78 9.40 -6.25
N GLU A 159 5.52 9.55 -7.54
CA GLU A 159 6.55 9.99 -8.48
C GLU A 159 7.04 11.40 -8.14
N GLU A 160 6.13 12.31 -7.81
CA GLU A 160 6.47 13.68 -7.46
C GLU A 160 6.69 13.87 -5.97
N ARG A 161 6.55 12.79 -5.20
CA ARG A 161 6.74 12.80 -3.75
C ARG A 161 5.82 13.79 -3.05
N GLN A 162 4.57 13.84 -3.51
CA GLN A 162 3.56 14.70 -2.91
C GLN A 162 2.56 13.87 -2.13
N GLY A 163 2.13 14.39 -0.99
CA GLY A 163 1.16 13.72 -0.16
C GLY A 163 1.72 12.60 0.70
N LEU A 164 3.01 12.33 0.61
CA LEU A 164 3.60 11.24 1.38
C LEU A 164 3.53 11.51 2.88
N GLU A 165 3.65 12.78 3.27
CA GLU A 165 3.54 13.12 4.68
C GLU A 165 2.17 12.77 5.24
N HIS A 166 1.13 12.82 4.41
CA HIS A 166 -0.19 12.42 4.86
C HIS A 166 -0.26 10.92 5.12
N VAL A 167 0.42 10.14 4.29
CA VAL A 167 0.49 8.70 4.51
C VAL A 167 1.23 8.41 5.81
N GLU A 168 2.37 9.07 6.01
CA GLU A 168 3.15 8.85 7.21
C GLU A 168 2.38 9.25 8.46
N GLN A 169 1.71 10.39 8.41
CA GLN A 169 0.93 10.85 9.55
C GLN A 169 -0.23 9.90 9.85
N ARG A 170 -0.88 9.41 8.81
CA ARG A 170 -2.00 8.50 9.02
C ARG A 170 -1.54 7.20 9.67
N LEU A 171 -0.43 6.64 9.19
CA LEU A 171 0.09 5.42 9.76
C LEU A 171 0.50 5.60 11.21
N GLY A 172 1.10 6.75 11.52
CA GLY A 172 1.56 7.00 12.87
C GLY A 172 0.47 7.41 13.84
N ARG A 173 -0.70 7.79 13.33
CA ARG A 173 -1.75 8.37 14.18
C ARG A 173 -2.22 7.42 15.27
N ASP A 174 -2.30 6.13 14.95
CA ASP A 174 -2.79 5.16 15.92
C ASP A 174 -1.80 4.84 17.02
N TYR A 175 -0.59 5.39 16.94
CA TYR A 175 0.50 5.05 17.86
C TYR A 175 1.04 6.26 18.61
N ARG A 176 0.34 7.37 18.55
CA ARG A 176 0.75 8.58 19.29
C ARG A 176 0.12 8.65 20.65
#